data_82699583cd078f3ca9333f152a67452d
#
_entry.id   82699583cd078f3ca9333f152a67452d
#
_cell.length_a   1.000
_cell.length_b   1.000
_cell.length_c   1.000
_cell.angle_alpha   90.00
_cell.angle_beta   90.00
_cell.angle_gamma   90.00
#
_symmetry.space_group_name_H-M   'P 1'
#
loop_
_entity.id
_entity.type
_entity.pdbx_description
1 polymer ?
#
loop_
_entity_poly.entity_id
_entity_poly.type
_entity_poly.pdbx_seq_one_letter_code
_entity_poly.pdbx_strand_id
1 'polypeptide(L)'
;MMDGHIIPMTAELAAEIAAWKYPGEYAVYNREEGSSTDELLEGGSYALLNSARELIGFYQFGAGARIPAIEEDVYPEGPLDMGLGLRPDICGLGFGEPFVQCGIKLARKELGAGDIRLTVAGFNLRARKVYERCGFTSMRGITHRRSNAEFLVMLL
;
A
#
# COMPACT_ATOMS: atom_id res chain seq x y z
N MET A 1 1.94 10.92 16.30
CA MET A 1 0.63 10.71 15.68
C MET A 1 0.57 11.50 14.38
N MET A 2 0.06 10.90 13.33
CA MET A 2 -0.03 11.56 12.03
C MET A 2 -1.32 12.38 11.95
N ASP A 3 -1.17 13.69 11.81
CA ASP A 3 -2.30 14.58 11.59
C ASP A 3 -2.65 14.57 10.11
N GLY A 4 -3.86 14.12 9.80
CA GLY A 4 -4.26 14.03 8.42
C GLY A 4 -5.74 13.77 8.24
N HIS A 5 -6.18 13.99 7.01
CA HIS A 5 -7.54 13.75 6.56
C HIS A 5 -7.53 12.65 5.52
N ILE A 6 -8.33 11.61 5.73
CA ILE A 6 -8.51 10.54 4.75
C ILE A 6 -9.79 10.84 3.97
N ILE A 7 -9.65 10.92 2.65
CA ILE A 7 -10.76 11.18 1.74
C ILE A 7 -10.81 10.13 0.63
N PRO A 8 -11.97 9.90 0.01
CA PRO A 8 -12.02 9.06 -1.19
C PRO A 8 -11.08 9.57 -2.28
N MET A 9 -10.50 8.66 -3.05
CA MET A 9 -9.59 9.01 -4.13
C MET A 9 -10.28 9.86 -5.19
N THR A 10 -9.55 10.83 -5.75
CA THR A 10 -10.00 11.66 -6.87
C THR A 10 -9.06 11.50 -8.06
N ALA A 11 -9.52 11.90 -9.25
CA ALA A 11 -8.71 11.83 -10.47
C ALA A 11 -7.42 12.67 -10.36
N GLU A 12 -7.49 13.85 -9.75
CA GLU A 12 -6.34 14.73 -9.57
C GLU A 12 -5.33 14.12 -8.63
N LEU A 13 -5.78 13.55 -7.51
CA LEU A 13 -4.89 12.92 -6.52
C LEU A 13 -4.27 11.64 -7.07
N ALA A 14 -5.03 10.85 -7.83
CA ALA A 14 -4.50 9.67 -8.48
C ALA A 14 -3.39 10.01 -9.48
N ALA A 15 -3.55 11.12 -10.21
CA ALA A 15 -2.52 11.60 -11.14
C ALA A 15 -1.23 12.01 -10.41
N GLU A 16 -1.37 12.67 -9.25
CA GLU A 16 -0.19 12.99 -8.42
C GLU A 16 0.54 11.74 -7.95
N ILE A 17 -0.19 10.73 -7.48
CA ILE A 17 0.38 9.45 -7.03
C ILE A 17 1.11 8.76 -8.19
N ALA A 18 0.51 8.74 -9.37
CA ALA A 18 1.12 8.12 -10.54
C ALA A 18 2.44 8.78 -10.95
N ALA A 19 2.63 10.06 -10.61
CA ALA A 19 3.85 10.81 -10.90
C ALA A 19 4.94 10.64 -9.83
N TRP A 20 4.65 10.02 -8.70
CA TRP A 20 5.66 9.81 -7.65
C TRP A 20 6.80 8.93 -8.14
N LYS A 21 8.03 9.32 -7.79
CA LYS A 21 9.26 8.59 -8.14
C LYS A 21 10.04 8.25 -6.88
N TYR A 22 10.23 6.96 -6.65
CA TYR A 22 11.00 6.47 -5.52
C TYR A 22 12.46 6.25 -5.97
N PRO A 23 13.44 6.59 -5.11
CA PRO A 23 14.84 6.48 -5.48
C PRO A 23 15.39 5.05 -5.33
N GLY A 24 16.49 4.77 -6.02
CA GLY A 24 17.25 3.53 -5.87
C GLY A 24 16.42 2.27 -6.16
N GLU A 25 16.59 1.26 -5.33
CA GLU A 25 15.88 -0.01 -5.46
C GLU A 25 14.37 0.13 -5.26
N TYR A 26 13.93 1.20 -4.58
CA TYR A 26 12.50 1.49 -4.40
C TYR A 26 11.82 1.94 -5.69
N ALA A 27 12.57 2.16 -6.76
CA ALA A 27 12.02 2.50 -8.07
C ALA A 27 11.09 1.41 -8.64
N VAL A 28 11.15 0.20 -8.08
CA VAL A 28 10.22 -0.88 -8.44
C VAL A 28 8.76 -0.49 -8.17
N TYR A 29 8.51 0.44 -7.26
CA TYR A 29 7.18 0.95 -6.96
C TYR A 29 6.73 2.07 -7.89
N ASN A 30 7.64 2.59 -8.74
CA ASN A 30 7.29 3.66 -9.67
C ASN A 30 6.31 3.13 -10.71
N ARG A 31 5.29 3.94 -11.02
CA ARG A 31 4.39 3.65 -12.12
C ARG A 31 5.04 4.09 -13.43
N GLU A 32 4.79 3.35 -14.49
CA GLU A 32 5.29 3.73 -15.82
C GLU A 32 4.60 5.01 -16.29
N GLU A 33 5.33 5.85 -17.02
CA GLU A 33 4.77 7.06 -17.60
C GLU A 33 3.62 6.70 -18.55
N GLY A 34 2.51 7.39 -18.41
CA GLY A 34 1.30 7.12 -19.20
C GLY A 34 0.49 5.92 -18.76
N SER A 35 0.86 5.24 -17.65
CA SER A 35 0.04 4.15 -17.12
C SER A 35 -1.30 4.66 -16.61
N SER A 36 -2.31 3.79 -16.66
CA SER A 36 -3.66 4.12 -16.21
C SER A 36 -3.70 4.36 -14.70
N THR A 37 -4.53 5.31 -14.28
CA THR A 37 -4.86 5.55 -12.87
C THR A 37 -6.18 4.87 -12.47
N ASP A 38 -6.78 4.08 -13.34
CA ASP A 38 -8.08 3.45 -13.10
C ASP A 38 -8.10 2.62 -11.84
N GLU A 39 -7.05 1.87 -11.54
CA GLU A 39 -6.95 1.06 -10.33
C GLU A 39 -7.04 1.92 -9.06
N LEU A 40 -6.46 3.13 -9.09
CA LEU A 40 -6.52 4.07 -7.98
C LEU A 40 -7.90 4.72 -7.83
N LEU A 41 -8.70 4.72 -8.90
CA LEU A 41 -10.03 5.31 -8.92
C LEU A 41 -11.15 4.29 -8.68
N GLU A 42 -10.85 3.01 -8.74
CA GLU A 42 -11.79 1.96 -8.43
C GLU A 42 -12.16 2.02 -6.93
N GLY A 43 -13.33 1.51 -6.59
CA GLY A 43 -13.81 1.52 -5.22
C GLY A 43 -12.79 0.93 -4.25
N GLY A 44 -12.64 1.53 -3.07
CA GLY A 44 -11.73 1.08 -2.04
C GLY A 44 -10.38 1.79 -2.02
N SER A 45 -10.22 2.90 -2.75
CA SER A 45 -9.00 3.71 -2.71
C SER A 45 -9.25 5.03 -2.01
N TYR A 46 -8.27 5.45 -1.17
CA TYR A 46 -8.36 6.64 -0.34
C TYR A 46 -7.05 7.41 -0.39
N ALA A 47 -7.16 8.73 -0.28
CA ALA A 47 -6.01 9.61 -0.19
C ALA A 47 -5.87 10.11 1.24
N LEU A 48 -4.62 10.26 1.71
CA LEU A 48 -4.29 10.87 2.99
C LEU A 48 -3.71 12.26 2.73
N LEU A 49 -4.37 13.28 3.26
CA LEU A 49 -3.93 14.67 3.17
C LEU A 49 -3.42 15.12 4.53
N ASN A 50 -2.38 15.97 4.54
CA ASN A 50 -1.92 16.59 5.78
C ASN A 50 -2.81 17.78 6.19
N SER A 51 -2.46 18.46 7.29
CA SER A 51 -3.21 19.62 7.78
C SER A 51 -3.22 20.80 6.81
N ALA A 52 -2.23 20.87 5.91
CA ALA A 52 -2.18 21.87 4.83
C ALA A 52 -2.93 21.39 3.57
N ARG A 53 -3.63 20.25 3.64
CA ARG A 53 -4.38 19.62 2.55
C ARG A 53 -3.50 19.17 1.39
N GLU A 54 -2.25 18.87 1.65
CA GLU A 54 -1.33 18.29 0.67
C GLU A 54 -1.41 16.77 0.73
N LEU A 55 -1.33 16.12 -0.44
CA LEU A 55 -1.32 14.68 -0.55
C LEU A 55 -0.01 14.11 0.01
N ILE A 56 -0.10 13.22 1.00
CA ILE A 56 1.07 12.60 1.63
C ILE A 56 1.08 11.08 1.56
N GLY A 57 -0.05 10.46 1.26
CA GLY A 57 -0.13 9.01 1.17
C GLY A 57 -1.43 8.54 0.57
N PHE A 58 -1.52 7.23 0.34
CA PHE A 58 -2.75 6.61 -0.13
C PHE A 58 -2.91 5.22 0.45
N TYR A 59 -4.16 4.77 0.47
CA TYR A 59 -4.53 3.40 0.81
C TYR A 59 -5.39 2.84 -0.32
N GLN A 60 -5.19 1.57 -0.63
CA GLN A 60 -5.97 0.85 -1.63
C GLN A 60 -6.38 -0.49 -1.03
N PHE A 61 -7.65 -0.84 -1.12
CA PHE A 61 -8.18 -2.07 -0.55
C PHE A 61 -8.80 -2.95 -1.62
N GLY A 62 -8.65 -4.27 -1.45
CA GLY A 62 -9.24 -5.25 -2.34
C GLY A 62 -8.25 -5.76 -3.40
N ALA A 63 -8.80 -6.24 -4.51
CA ALA A 63 -8.01 -6.90 -5.55
C ALA A 63 -6.90 -6.03 -6.15
N GLY A 64 -7.09 -4.72 -6.20
CA GLY A 64 -6.08 -3.78 -6.72
C GLY A 64 -4.81 -3.72 -5.86
N ALA A 65 -4.87 -4.19 -4.61
CA ALA A 65 -3.70 -4.25 -3.73
C ALA A 65 -2.87 -5.53 -3.91
N ARG A 66 -3.30 -6.45 -4.76
CA ARG A 66 -2.61 -7.71 -5.03
C ARG A 66 -1.61 -7.55 -6.16
N ILE A 67 -0.60 -8.42 -6.20
CA ILE A 67 0.34 -8.49 -7.33
C ILE A 67 0.07 -9.76 -8.14
N PRO A 68 0.37 -9.74 -9.46
CA PRO A 68 0.31 -10.96 -10.26
C PRO A 68 1.47 -11.88 -9.89
N ALA A 69 1.18 -13.04 -9.32
CA ALA A 69 2.17 -14.00 -8.87
C ALA A 69 2.25 -15.22 -9.79
N ILE A 70 3.44 -15.85 -9.84
CA ILE A 70 3.65 -17.11 -10.54
C ILE A 70 2.96 -18.25 -9.78
N GLU A 71 3.04 -18.22 -8.47
CA GLU A 71 2.45 -19.23 -7.59
C GLU A 71 0.92 -19.18 -7.62
N GLU A 72 0.29 -20.33 -7.43
CA GLU A 72 -1.17 -20.43 -7.36
C GLU A 72 -1.66 -20.23 -5.93
N ASP A 73 -2.94 -19.86 -5.80
CA ASP A 73 -3.65 -19.74 -4.53
C ASP A 73 -2.97 -18.82 -3.51
N VAL A 74 -2.40 -17.71 -4.02
CA VAL A 74 -1.70 -16.74 -3.18
C VAL A 74 -2.66 -15.92 -2.33
N TYR A 75 -3.84 -15.63 -2.86
CA TYR A 75 -4.81 -14.74 -2.22
C TYR A 75 -6.14 -15.45 -1.95
N PRO A 76 -6.16 -16.43 -1.02
CA PRO A 76 -7.44 -17.06 -0.65
C PRO A 76 -8.40 -16.04 -0.04
N GLU A 77 -9.70 -16.30 -0.19
CA GLU A 77 -10.74 -15.44 0.34
C GLU A 77 -10.69 -15.35 1.87
N GLY A 78 -11.20 -14.24 2.39
CA GLY A 78 -11.29 -13.97 3.83
C GLY A 78 -10.65 -12.64 4.20
N PRO A 79 -9.30 -12.53 4.19
CA PRO A 79 -8.64 -11.28 4.53
C PRO A 79 -8.92 -10.16 3.52
N LEU A 80 -8.99 -8.92 4.02
CA LEU A 80 -9.03 -7.75 3.16
C LEU A 80 -7.58 -7.39 2.77
N ASP A 81 -7.33 -7.28 1.47
CA ASP A 81 -6.03 -6.85 0.98
C ASP A 81 -5.87 -5.35 1.09
N MET A 82 -4.73 -4.91 1.63
CA MET A 82 -4.39 -3.51 1.82
C MET A 82 -3.09 -3.19 1.09
N GLY A 83 -3.15 -2.20 0.20
CA GLY A 83 -1.98 -1.56 -0.38
C GLY A 83 -1.86 -0.14 0.15
N LEU A 84 -0.65 0.38 0.24
CA LEU A 84 -0.43 1.72 0.74
C LEU A 84 0.88 2.27 0.23
N GLY A 85 0.98 3.59 0.20
CA GLY A 85 2.21 4.27 -0.19
C GLY A 85 2.28 5.66 0.40
N LEU A 86 3.47 6.02 0.90
CA LEU A 86 3.78 7.38 1.32
C LEU A 86 4.47 8.13 0.18
N ARG A 87 4.25 9.42 0.12
CA ARG A 87 4.96 10.30 -0.81
C ARG A 87 6.48 10.11 -0.63
N PRO A 88 7.24 10.01 -1.73
CA PRO A 88 8.66 9.61 -1.64
C PRO A 88 9.53 10.46 -0.71
N ASP A 89 9.27 11.77 -0.65
CA ASP A 89 10.08 12.70 0.16
C ASP A 89 9.87 12.55 1.67
N ILE A 90 8.81 11.86 2.10
CA ILE A 90 8.54 11.65 3.52
C ILE A 90 8.76 10.19 3.96
N CYS A 91 9.20 9.34 3.07
CA CYS A 91 9.61 7.98 3.42
C CYS A 91 10.87 8.00 4.29
N GLY A 92 10.96 7.11 5.26
CA GLY A 92 12.13 6.99 6.12
C GLY A 92 12.24 8.05 7.21
N LEU A 93 11.21 8.85 7.42
CA LEU A 93 11.20 9.93 8.43
C LEU A 93 10.42 9.56 9.71
N GLY A 94 10.07 8.29 9.88
CA GLY A 94 9.36 7.84 11.07
C GLY A 94 7.85 7.87 10.97
N PHE A 95 7.29 8.17 9.80
CA PHE A 95 5.84 8.23 9.60
C PHE A 95 5.21 6.87 9.27
N GLY A 96 6.01 5.85 8.99
CA GLY A 96 5.52 4.56 8.52
C GLY A 96 4.54 3.88 9.47
N GLU A 97 4.90 3.76 10.74
CA GLU A 97 4.06 3.08 11.72
C GLU A 97 2.71 3.76 11.93
N PRO A 98 2.64 5.08 12.23
CA PRO A 98 1.35 5.76 12.33
C PRO A 98 0.56 5.73 11.03
N PHE A 99 1.23 5.76 9.88
CA PHE A 99 0.59 5.66 8.57
C PHE A 99 -0.11 4.29 8.39
N VAL A 100 0.58 3.21 8.72
CA VAL A 100 0.01 1.86 8.64
C VAL A 100 -1.14 1.71 9.62
N GLN A 101 -1.00 2.21 10.85
CA GLN A 101 -2.04 2.15 11.86
C GLN A 101 -3.31 2.88 11.42
N CYS A 102 -3.18 4.01 10.76
CA CYS A 102 -4.32 4.73 10.17
C CYS A 102 -5.04 3.88 9.11
N GLY A 103 -4.29 3.17 8.27
CA GLY A 103 -4.86 2.27 7.27
C GLY A 103 -5.61 1.10 7.87
N ILE A 104 -5.06 0.49 8.92
CA ILE A 104 -5.69 -0.60 9.65
C ILE A 104 -7.02 -0.12 10.26
N LYS A 105 -6.98 1.04 10.90
CA LYS A 105 -8.15 1.63 11.54
C LYS A 105 -9.24 1.92 10.51
N LEU A 106 -8.87 2.49 9.36
CA LEU A 106 -9.78 2.76 8.26
C LEU A 106 -10.42 1.46 7.76
N ALA A 107 -9.63 0.41 7.55
CA ALA A 107 -10.10 -0.88 7.07
C ALA A 107 -11.13 -1.48 8.03
N ARG A 108 -10.86 -1.44 9.31
CA ARG A 108 -11.75 -2.03 10.33
C ARG A 108 -13.01 -1.21 10.55
N LYS A 109 -12.86 0.10 10.64
CA LYS A 109 -13.98 1.00 10.98
C LYS A 109 -14.93 1.22 9.81
N GLU A 110 -14.39 1.48 8.61
CA GLU A 110 -15.21 1.84 7.45
C GLU A 110 -15.53 0.65 6.54
N LEU A 111 -14.66 -0.35 6.50
CA LEU A 111 -14.80 -1.49 5.59
C LEU A 111 -15.14 -2.79 6.31
N GLY A 112 -15.27 -2.76 7.62
CA GLY A 112 -15.64 -3.93 8.41
C GLY A 112 -14.63 -5.08 8.37
N ALA A 113 -13.36 -4.77 8.11
CA ALA A 113 -12.33 -5.80 7.97
C ALA A 113 -12.08 -6.55 9.28
N GLY A 114 -11.96 -7.87 9.17
CA GLY A 114 -11.37 -8.71 10.21
C GLY A 114 -9.87 -8.80 9.99
N ASP A 115 -9.43 -9.89 9.36
CA ASP A 115 -8.04 -10.06 8.99
C ASP A 115 -7.65 -9.13 7.84
N ILE A 116 -6.44 -8.61 7.90
CA ILE A 116 -5.89 -7.73 6.87
C ILE A 116 -4.62 -8.35 6.32
N ARG A 117 -4.52 -8.39 5.00
CA ARG A 117 -3.38 -8.96 4.29
C ARG A 117 -2.70 -7.87 3.47
N LEU A 118 -1.38 -7.91 3.39
CA LEU A 118 -0.63 -7.03 2.50
C LEU A 118 0.49 -7.80 1.80
N THR A 119 0.99 -7.20 0.73
CA THR A 119 2.09 -7.77 -0.06
C THR A 119 3.18 -6.70 -0.17
N VAL A 120 4.41 -7.07 0.20
CA VAL A 120 5.55 -6.16 0.23
C VAL A 120 6.74 -6.77 -0.50
N ALA A 121 7.52 -5.95 -1.21
CA ALA A 121 8.73 -6.42 -1.87
C ALA A 121 9.70 -7.00 -0.83
N GLY A 122 10.28 -8.15 -1.14
CA GLY A 122 11.14 -8.87 -0.19
C GLY A 122 12.35 -8.06 0.28
N PHE A 123 12.91 -7.21 -0.59
CA PHE A 123 14.05 -6.36 -0.25
C PHE A 123 13.70 -5.21 0.69
N ASN A 124 12.43 -4.85 0.79
CA ASN A 124 11.99 -3.66 1.52
C ASN A 124 11.94 -3.92 3.04
N LEU A 125 13.11 -4.04 3.64
CA LEU A 125 13.25 -4.34 5.08
C LEU A 125 12.65 -3.23 5.94
N ARG A 126 12.72 -1.98 5.50
CA ARG A 126 12.16 -0.84 6.21
C ARG A 126 10.65 -0.99 6.39
N ALA A 127 9.93 -1.27 5.32
CA ALA A 127 8.48 -1.48 5.37
C ALA A 127 8.12 -2.74 6.15
N ARG A 128 8.86 -3.83 5.94
CA ARG A 128 8.61 -5.10 6.65
C ARG A 128 8.69 -4.92 8.16
N LYS A 129 9.69 -4.18 8.65
CA LYS A 129 9.81 -3.90 10.09
C LYS A 129 8.65 -3.08 10.62
N VAL A 130 8.18 -2.09 9.85
CA VAL A 130 7.01 -1.29 10.22
C VAL A 130 5.78 -2.19 10.34
N TYR A 131 5.56 -3.06 9.36
CA TYR A 131 4.41 -3.98 9.37
C TYR A 131 4.48 -4.94 10.57
N GLU A 132 5.66 -5.48 10.87
CA GLU A 132 5.85 -6.34 12.04
C GLU A 132 5.50 -5.62 13.34
N ARG A 133 5.91 -4.37 13.49
CA ARG A 133 5.56 -3.54 14.67
C ARG A 133 4.06 -3.30 14.77
N CYS A 134 3.36 -3.28 13.65
CA CYS A 134 1.90 -3.14 13.62
C CYS A 134 1.16 -4.46 13.83
N GLY A 135 1.87 -5.57 13.97
CA GLY A 135 1.29 -6.87 14.27
C GLY A 135 1.21 -7.83 13.11
N PHE A 136 1.65 -7.45 11.92
CA PHE A 136 1.65 -8.35 10.76
C PHE A 136 2.71 -9.42 10.91
N THR A 137 2.37 -10.63 10.47
CA THR A 137 3.30 -11.77 10.43
C THR A 137 3.47 -12.26 9.00
N SER A 138 4.66 -12.78 8.70
CA SER A 138 4.96 -13.34 7.38
C SER A 138 4.20 -14.63 7.15
N MET A 139 3.54 -14.76 6.00
CA MET A 139 2.80 -15.96 5.62
C MET A 139 3.53 -16.78 4.58
N ARG A 140 3.98 -16.16 3.48
CA ARG A 140 4.69 -16.84 2.41
C ARG A 140 5.41 -15.88 1.51
N GLY A 141 6.47 -16.35 0.87
CA GLY A 141 7.12 -15.67 -0.24
C GLY A 141 6.42 -16.00 -1.55
N ILE A 142 6.36 -15.01 -2.44
CA ILE A 142 5.79 -15.19 -3.78
C ILE A 142 6.69 -14.49 -4.81
N THR A 143 6.50 -14.81 -6.08
CA THR A 143 7.31 -14.27 -7.17
C THR A 143 6.42 -13.48 -8.12
N HIS A 144 6.78 -12.22 -8.37
CA HIS A 144 6.04 -11.37 -9.30
C HIS A 144 6.18 -11.93 -10.72
N ARG A 145 5.04 -12.12 -11.40
CA ARG A 145 5.00 -12.78 -12.71
C ARG A 145 5.80 -12.06 -13.79
N ARG A 146 5.85 -10.74 -13.75
CA ARG A 146 6.52 -9.92 -14.78
C ARG A 146 7.99 -9.66 -14.47
N SER A 147 8.27 -9.21 -13.24
CA SER A 147 9.62 -8.79 -12.85
C SER A 147 10.49 -9.93 -12.32
N ASN A 148 9.86 -11.06 -11.97
CA ASN A 148 10.52 -12.17 -11.29
C ASN A 148 11.05 -11.79 -9.88
N ALA A 149 10.69 -10.61 -9.38
CA ALA A 149 11.09 -10.16 -8.08
C ALA A 149 10.36 -10.91 -6.96
N GLU A 150 11.04 -11.10 -5.84
CA GLU A 150 10.47 -11.75 -4.67
C GLU A 150 9.64 -10.76 -3.85
N PHE A 151 8.44 -11.18 -3.48
CA PHE A 151 7.55 -10.44 -2.59
C PHE A 151 7.16 -11.33 -1.40
N LEU A 152 6.68 -10.69 -0.35
CA LEU A 152 6.26 -11.36 0.87
C LEU A 152 4.81 -10.99 1.16
N VAL A 153 3.98 -12.01 1.40
CA VAL A 153 2.60 -11.82 1.86
C VAL A 153 2.60 -11.85 3.38
N MET A 154 2.01 -10.83 3.99
CA MET A 154 1.91 -10.70 5.44
C MET A 154 0.45 -10.60 5.87
N LEU A 155 0.15 -11.07 7.07
CA LEU A 155 -1.21 -11.13 7.62
C LEU A 155 -1.25 -10.55 9.02
N LEU A 156 -2.32 -9.78 9.29
CA LEU A 156 -2.65 -9.24 10.60
C LEU A 156 -3.90 -9.93 11.14
#